data_bac3cda81db5822fd140647921adf12f
#
_entry.id   bac3cda81db5822fd140647921adf12f
#
_cell.length_a   1.000
_cell.length_b   1.000
_cell.length_c   1.000
_cell.angle_alpha   90.00
_cell.angle_beta   90.00
_cell.angle_gamma   90.00
#
_symmetry.space_group_name_H-M   'P 1'
#
loop_
_entity.id
_entity.type
_entity.pdbx_description
1 polymer ?
#
loop_
_entity_poly.entity_id
_entity_poly.type
_entity_poly.pdbx_seq_one_letter_code
_entity_poly.pdbx_strand_id
1 'polypeptide(L)'
;ITGKALSGHLGESDENGQVKVLATTKIILPGEVCTESYIAMGKFDTEFEAYNLYKYLCTKVSRFLLLQALPTMDIRKESFRFVPLQDFTDSSDIDWSKPIENIDRQLYRKYGLNDEEIGFIERMIKPME
;
A
#
# COMPACT_ATOMS: atom_id res chain seq x y z
N ILE A 1 7.54 6.18 -4.54
CA ILE A 1 7.88 5.11 -5.48
C ILE A 1 7.79 3.77 -4.78
N THR A 2 7.21 2.83 -5.46
CA THR A 2 7.08 1.46 -4.97
C THR A 2 8.01 0.55 -5.74
N GLY A 3 8.87 -0.17 -5.03
CA GLY A 3 9.74 -1.17 -5.63
C GLY A 3 8.93 -2.37 -6.09
N LYS A 4 9.25 -2.90 -7.25
CA LYS A 4 8.71 -4.17 -7.69
C LYS A 4 9.23 -5.26 -6.77
N ALA A 5 8.37 -6.17 -6.37
CA ALA A 5 8.82 -7.31 -5.61
C ALA A 5 9.76 -8.16 -6.46
N LEU A 6 10.86 -8.55 -5.86
CA LEU A 6 11.85 -9.39 -6.53
C LEU A 6 11.31 -10.80 -6.69
N SER A 7 11.49 -11.32 -7.88
CA SER A 7 11.36 -12.72 -8.31
C SER A 7 10.62 -13.69 -7.38
N GLY A 8 9.47 -14.13 -7.79
CA GLY A 8 8.83 -15.34 -7.31
C GLY A 8 8.22 -15.29 -5.92
N HIS A 9 8.39 -14.19 -5.18
CA HIS A 9 7.96 -14.13 -3.78
C HIS A 9 6.72 -13.28 -3.53
N LEU A 10 6.24 -12.61 -4.57
CA LEU A 10 5.02 -11.82 -4.47
C LEU A 10 3.82 -12.78 -4.45
N GLY A 11 3.07 -12.75 -3.40
CA GLY A 11 1.95 -13.67 -3.24
C GLY A 11 2.31 -14.98 -2.55
N GLU A 12 3.60 -15.27 -2.35
CA GLU A 12 4.00 -16.38 -1.51
C GLU A 12 3.91 -15.98 -0.05
N SER A 13 3.32 -16.84 0.76
CA SER A 13 3.28 -16.62 2.19
C SER A 13 4.60 -16.98 2.84
N ASP A 14 4.95 -16.28 3.92
CA ASP A 14 6.06 -16.65 4.76
C ASP A 14 5.68 -17.86 5.63
N GLU A 15 6.56 -18.26 6.56
CA GLU A 15 6.34 -19.40 7.46
C GLU A 15 5.11 -19.22 8.36
N ASN A 16 4.62 -17.98 8.56
CA ASN A 16 3.42 -17.67 9.34
C ASN A 16 2.17 -17.54 8.48
N GLY A 17 2.27 -17.81 7.17
CA GLY A 17 1.17 -17.66 6.23
C GLY A 17 0.88 -16.23 5.81
N GLN A 18 1.77 -15.30 6.10
CA GLN A 18 1.60 -13.87 5.81
C GLN A 18 2.34 -13.44 4.55
N VAL A 19 1.76 -12.48 3.81
CA VAL A 19 2.30 -11.96 2.55
C VAL A 19 2.62 -10.48 2.71
N LYS A 20 3.80 -10.06 2.25
CA LYS A 20 4.20 -8.65 2.30
C LYS A 20 3.67 -7.83 1.12
N VAL A 21 3.56 -8.39 -0.04
CA VAL A 21 3.09 -7.82 -1.31
C VAL A 21 4.05 -6.79 -1.91
N LEU A 22 4.40 -5.73 -1.19
CA LEU A 22 5.34 -4.71 -1.64
C LEU A 22 6.74 -4.98 -1.07
N ALA A 23 7.76 -4.88 -1.92
CA ALA A 23 9.14 -5.10 -1.48
C ALA A 23 9.73 -3.87 -0.81
N THR A 24 9.73 -2.73 -1.50
CA THR A 24 10.33 -1.49 -1.01
C THR A 24 9.49 -0.31 -1.47
N THR A 25 9.26 0.63 -0.56
CA THR A 25 8.55 1.87 -0.86
C THR A 25 9.39 3.05 -0.39
N LYS A 26 9.54 4.07 -1.23
CA LYS A 26 10.26 5.28 -0.85
C LYS A 26 9.70 6.50 -1.58
N ILE A 27 9.94 7.67 -1.01
CA ILE A 27 9.60 8.95 -1.62
C ILE A 27 10.79 9.41 -2.46
N ILE A 28 10.51 9.89 -3.68
CA ILE A 28 11.54 10.56 -4.48
C ILE A 28 11.27 12.06 -4.50
N LEU A 29 12.36 12.82 -4.46
CA LEU A 29 12.34 14.28 -4.45
C LEU A 29 12.47 14.83 -5.89
N PRO A 30 12.14 16.12 -6.12
CA PRO A 30 12.35 16.73 -7.43
C PRO A 30 13.80 16.55 -7.92
N GLY A 31 13.94 16.19 -9.19
CA GLY A 31 15.25 15.94 -9.78
C GLY A 31 15.77 14.53 -9.62
N GLU A 32 15.16 13.72 -8.77
CA GLU A 32 15.50 12.29 -8.66
C GLU A 32 14.75 11.49 -9.70
N VAL A 33 15.36 10.40 -10.16
CA VAL A 33 14.77 9.47 -11.12
C VAL A 33 14.77 8.06 -10.52
N CYS A 34 13.87 7.22 -11.03
CA CYS A 34 13.84 5.82 -10.65
C CYS A 34 14.22 4.92 -11.83
N THR A 35 14.74 3.73 -11.50
CA THR A 35 15.03 2.70 -12.50
C THR A 35 13.76 1.96 -12.88
N GLU A 36 13.82 1.11 -13.90
CA GLU A 36 12.70 0.26 -14.32
C GLU A 36 12.26 -0.76 -13.28
N SER A 37 13.07 -0.97 -12.23
CA SER A 37 12.71 -1.84 -11.10
C SER A 37 11.68 -1.21 -10.17
N TYR A 38 11.37 0.08 -10.35
CA TYR A 38 10.42 0.82 -9.52
C TYR A 38 9.26 1.34 -10.35
N ILE A 39 8.12 1.50 -9.69
CA ILE A 39 6.95 2.15 -10.27
C ILE A 39 6.75 3.49 -9.57
N ALA A 40 6.70 4.57 -10.34
CA ALA A 40 6.40 5.90 -9.80
C ALA A 40 4.89 6.03 -9.61
N MET A 41 4.48 6.39 -8.40
CA MET A 41 3.08 6.55 -8.02
C MET A 41 2.83 7.97 -7.55
N GLY A 42 1.86 8.64 -8.18
CA GLY A 42 1.44 9.98 -7.78
C GLY A 42 2.45 11.06 -8.12
N LYS A 43 1.94 12.26 -8.24
CA LYS A 43 2.73 13.47 -8.40
C LYS A 43 2.09 14.53 -7.52
N PHE A 44 2.83 15.01 -6.54
CA PHE A 44 2.29 15.91 -5.53
C PHE A 44 3.11 17.19 -5.45
N ASP A 45 2.44 18.29 -5.13
CA ASP A 45 3.08 19.58 -4.95
C ASP A 45 3.82 19.68 -3.61
N THR A 46 3.46 18.84 -2.64
CA THR A 46 4.05 18.84 -1.30
C THR A 46 4.59 17.46 -0.93
N GLU A 47 5.66 17.46 -0.15
CA GLU A 47 6.22 16.23 0.43
C GLU A 47 5.24 15.59 1.41
N PHE A 48 4.42 16.40 2.08
CA PHE A 48 3.39 15.93 3.01
C PHE A 48 2.41 14.98 2.32
N GLU A 49 1.88 15.37 1.16
CA GLU A 49 0.95 14.52 0.41
C GLU A 49 1.63 13.24 -0.09
N ALA A 50 2.86 13.35 -0.58
CA ALA A 50 3.63 12.19 -1.03
C ALA A 50 3.89 11.22 0.13
N TYR A 51 4.17 11.72 1.32
CA TYR A 51 4.38 10.91 2.51
C TYR A 51 3.08 10.20 2.94
N ASN A 52 1.94 10.87 2.80
CA ASN A 52 0.65 10.27 3.13
C ASN A 52 0.30 9.14 2.14
N LEU A 53 0.60 9.31 0.86
CA LEU A 53 0.48 8.20 -0.10
C LEU A 53 1.41 7.05 0.29
N TYR A 54 2.63 7.34 0.68
CA TYR A 54 3.57 6.32 1.16
C TYR A 54 2.95 5.50 2.31
N LYS A 55 2.39 6.18 3.32
CA LYS A 55 1.75 5.51 4.45
C LYS A 55 0.56 4.67 4.00
N TYR A 56 -0.25 5.19 3.09
CA TYR A 56 -1.38 4.46 2.54
C TYR A 56 -0.94 3.17 1.86
N LEU A 57 0.09 3.24 1.03
CA LEU A 57 0.61 2.05 0.34
C LEU A 57 1.19 1.01 1.31
N CYS A 58 1.64 1.44 2.49
CA CYS A 58 2.13 0.54 3.52
C CYS A 58 1.02 -0.09 4.37
N THR A 59 -0.24 0.35 4.23
CA THR A 59 -1.35 -0.22 4.97
C THR A 59 -1.64 -1.66 4.52
N LYS A 60 -2.24 -2.44 5.41
CA LYS A 60 -2.68 -3.80 5.07
C LYS A 60 -3.83 -3.77 4.07
N VAL A 61 -4.73 -2.79 4.18
CA VAL A 61 -5.88 -2.65 3.27
C VAL A 61 -5.40 -2.47 1.84
N SER A 62 -4.52 -1.50 1.59
CA SER A 62 -4.06 -1.24 0.22
C SER A 62 -3.29 -2.42 -0.35
N ARG A 63 -2.43 -3.06 0.43
CA ARG A 63 -1.66 -4.22 -0.02
C ARG A 63 -2.54 -5.44 -0.25
N PHE A 64 -3.58 -5.63 0.57
CA PHE A 64 -4.56 -6.70 0.33
C PHE A 64 -5.28 -6.50 -1.00
N LEU A 65 -5.74 -5.27 -1.28
CA LEU A 65 -6.42 -4.95 -2.53
C LEU A 65 -5.48 -5.06 -3.74
N LEU A 66 -4.23 -4.67 -3.56
CA LEU A 66 -3.21 -4.85 -4.59
C LEU A 66 -3.01 -6.33 -4.90
N LEU A 67 -2.94 -7.17 -3.89
CA LEU A 67 -2.76 -8.61 -4.05
C LEU A 67 -3.88 -9.24 -4.87
N GLN A 68 -5.14 -8.78 -4.71
CA GLN A 68 -6.27 -9.30 -5.47
C GLN A 68 -6.16 -9.03 -6.97
N ALA A 69 -5.39 -8.02 -7.37
CA ALA A 69 -5.24 -7.60 -8.75
C ALA A 69 -4.02 -8.21 -9.45
N LEU A 70 -3.21 -9.02 -8.76
CA LEU A 70 -1.97 -9.56 -9.30
C LEU A 70 -2.20 -10.92 -9.97
N PRO A 71 -2.29 -10.97 -11.32
CA PRO A 71 -2.32 -12.25 -12.03
C PRO A 71 -0.92 -12.87 -12.19
N THR A 72 0.13 -12.06 -12.02
CA THR A 72 1.53 -12.45 -12.10
C THR A 72 2.32 -11.85 -10.95
N MET A 73 3.58 -12.22 -10.82
CA MET A 73 4.49 -11.71 -9.78
C MET A 73 4.94 -10.26 -10.00
N ASP A 74 4.61 -9.66 -11.15
CA ASP A 74 5.02 -8.30 -11.50
C ASP A 74 3.97 -7.27 -11.09
N ILE A 75 4.39 -6.31 -10.28
CA ILE A 75 3.55 -5.16 -9.94
C ILE A 75 3.69 -4.11 -11.05
N ARG A 76 2.55 -3.67 -11.59
CA ARG A 76 2.44 -2.62 -12.61
C ARG A 76 1.45 -1.58 -12.14
N LYS A 77 1.36 -0.46 -12.85
CA LYS A 77 0.34 0.56 -12.52
C LYS A 77 -1.07 -0.01 -12.51
N GLU A 78 -1.38 -0.89 -13.47
CA GLU A 78 -2.68 -1.54 -13.60
C GLU A 78 -3.01 -2.43 -12.40
N SER A 79 -2.00 -2.89 -11.67
CA SER A 79 -2.21 -3.71 -10.48
C SER A 79 -2.92 -2.94 -9.36
N PHE A 80 -2.87 -1.62 -9.40
CA PHE A 80 -3.49 -0.76 -8.38
C PHE A 80 -4.96 -0.42 -8.67
N ARG A 81 -5.58 -1.03 -9.68
CA ARG A 81 -6.95 -0.71 -10.09
C ARG A 81 -8.01 -0.95 -9.01
N PHE A 82 -7.76 -1.84 -8.06
CA PHE A 82 -8.67 -2.10 -6.94
C PHE A 82 -8.34 -1.28 -5.70
N VAL A 83 -7.24 -0.53 -5.70
CA VAL A 83 -6.84 0.30 -4.57
C VAL A 83 -7.52 1.66 -4.73
N PRO A 84 -8.48 2.02 -3.83
CA PRO A 84 -9.22 3.27 -4.00
C PRO A 84 -8.32 4.49 -3.90
N LEU A 85 -8.63 5.50 -4.70
CA LEU A 85 -7.97 6.80 -4.63
C LEU A 85 -8.37 7.50 -3.34
N GLN A 86 -7.41 8.11 -2.66
CA GLN A 86 -7.62 8.83 -1.40
C GLN A 86 -7.27 10.32 -1.55
N ASP A 87 -7.82 11.11 -0.64
CA ASP A 87 -7.37 12.48 -0.44
C ASP A 87 -6.20 12.44 0.56
N PHE A 88 -5.04 12.91 0.15
CA PHE A 88 -3.82 12.89 0.98
C PHE A 88 -3.53 14.25 1.62
N THR A 89 -4.44 15.22 1.50
CA THR A 89 -4.32 16.53 2.13
C THR A 89 -4.80 16.46 3.59
N ASP A 90 -4.59 17.54 4.33
CA ASP A 90 -5.07 17.65 5.70
C ASP A 90 -6.60 17.77 5.81
N SER A 91 -7.29 17.96 4.68
CA SER A 91 -8.75 17.95 4.60
C SER A 91 -9.34 16.55 4.43
N SER A 92 -8.51 15.51 4.39
CA SER A 92 -8.95 14.14 4.21
C SER A 92 -9.82 13.63 5.35
N ASP A 93 -10.70 12.67 5.03
CA ASP A 93 -11.47 11.92 6.01
C ASP A 93 -10.60 10.90 6.78
N ILE A 94 -9.38 10.68 6.33
CA ILE A 94 -8.40 9.83 7.02
C ILE A 94 -7.36 10.73 7.70
N ASP A 95 -7.09 10.46 8.97
CA ASP A 95 -6.03 11.15 9.70
C ASP A 95 -4.69 10.46 9.41
N TRP A 96 -3.98 10.98 8.44
CA TRP A 96 -2.69 10.44 7.99
C TRP A 96 -1.55 10.65 8.99
N SER A 97 -1.76 11.47 10.02
CA SER A 97 -0.75 11.70 11.06
C SER A 97 -0.58 10.50 12.00
N LYS A 98 -1.53 9.58 11.99
CA LYS A 98 -1.51 8.41 12.86
C LYS A 98 -0.56 7.34 12.35
N PRO A 99 -0.15 6.39 13.22
CA PRO A 99 0.60 5.21 12.77
C PRO A 99 -0.16 4.39 11.73
N ILE A 100 0.56 3.63 10.92
CA ILE A 100 -0.03 2.81 9.85
C ILE A 100 -1.14 1.90 10.37
N GLU A 101 -0.96 1.29 11.53
CA GLU A 101 -1.97 0.45 12.16
C GLU A 101 -3.29 1.20 12.39
N ASN A 102 -3.21 2.45 12.85
CA ASN A 102 -4.40 3.26 13.07
C ASN A 102 -5.03 3.72 11.76
N ILE A 103 -4.23 3.96 10.74
CA ILE A 103 -4.74 4.27 9.39
C ILE A 103 -5.51 3.06 8.86
N ASP A 104 -5.01 1.85 9.04
CA ASP A 104 -5.75 0.63 8.67
C ASP A 104 -7.11 0.58 9.35
N ARG A 105 -7.18 0.87 10.64
CA ARG A 105 -8.46 0.89 11.37
C ARG A 105 -9.42 1.93 10.83
N GLN A 106 -8.92 3.10 10.45
CA GLN A 106 -9.75 4.13 9.81
C GLN A 106 -10.29 3.66 8.46
N LEU A 107 -9.46 2.96 7.68
CA LEU A 107 -9.85 2.41 6.39
C LEU A 107 -10.89 1.29 6.55
N TYR A 108 -10.73 0.41 7.52
CA TYR A 108 -11.73 -0.63 7.82
C TYR A 108 -13.09 -0.01 8.11
N ARG A 109 -13.09 1.05 8.90
CA ARG A 109 -14.31 1.77 9.27
C ARG A 109 -14.92 2.51 8.08
N LYS A 110 -14.09 3.18 7.29
CA LYS A 110 -14.52 3.93 6.11
C LYS A 110 -15.21 3.03 5.09
N TYR A 111 -14.69 1.83 4.88
CA TYR A 111 -15.24 0.88 3.90
C TYR A 111 -16.20 -0.14 4.50
N GLY A 112 -16.53 0.00 5.78
CA GLY A 112 -17.55 -0.80 6.42
C GLY A 112 -17.22 -2.28 6.53
N LEU A 113 -15.95 -2.61 6.73
CA LEU A 113 -15.53 -4.00 6.88
C LEU A 113 -16.03 -4.58 8.21
N ASN A 114 -16.50 -5.82 8.18
CA ASN A 114 -16.90 -6.53 9.38
C ASN A 114 -15.68 -7.21 10.04
N ASP A 115 -15.88 -7.75 11.25
CA ASP A 115 -14.80 -8.36 12.03
C ASP A 115 -14.18 -9.56 11.33
N GLU A 116 -14.95 -10.33 10.58
CA GLU A 116 -14.46 -11.48 9.82
C GLU A 116 -13.53 -11.04 8.69
N GLU A 117 -13.95 -10.01 7.94
CA GLU A 117 -13.15 -9.44 6.86
C GLU A 117 -11.85 -8.82 7.38
N ILE A 118 -11.94 -8.06 8.46
CA ILE A 118 -10.77 -7.47 9.13
C ILE A 118 -9.82 -8.58 9.58
N GLY A 119 -10.34 -9.60 10.24
CA GLY A 119 -9.54 -10.72 10.71
C GLY A 119 -8.83 -11.45 9.56
N PHE A 120 -9.49 -11.57 8.42
CA PHE A 120 -8.90 -12.20 7.23
C PHE A 120 -7.70 -11.37 6.71
N ILE A 121 -7.87 -10.05 6.58
CA ILE A 121 -6.80 -9.16 6.13
C ILE A 121 -5.63 -9.18 7.11
N GLU A 122 -5.92 -9.10 8.41
CA GLU A 122 -4.90 -9.07 9.46
C GLU A 122 -4.07 -10.36 9.49
N ARG A 123 -4.68 -11.50 9.17
CA ARG A 123 -3.96 -12.77 9.10
C ARG A 123 -3.15 -12.94 7.83
N MET A 124 -3.64 -12.38 6.70
CA MET A 124 -3.04 -12.60 5.40
C MET A 124 -1.86 -11.66 5.13
N ILE A 125 -1.97 -10.41 5.53
CA ILE A 125 -1.02 -9.36 5.16
C ILE A 125 -0.04 -9.08 6.30
N LYS A 126 1.25 -9.14 5.96
CA LYS A 126 2.33 -8.89 6.92
C LYS A 126 2.42 -7.39 7.26
N PRO A 127 2.61 -7.03 8.54
CA PRO A 127 2.82 -5.62 8.89
C PRO A 127 4.01 -5.01 8.14
N MET A 128 3.88 -3.74 7.80
CA MET A 128 4.92 -2.98 7.10
C MET A 128 5.01 -1.59 7.71
N GLU A 129 6.18 -1.22 8.17
CA GLU A 129 6.46 0.08 8.77
C GLU A 129 7.15 1.03 7.79
#